data_d0a89f7b729e86c20b92f8d7fad7bccb
#
_entry.id   d0a89f7b729e86c20b92f8d7fad7bccb
#
_cell.length_a   1.000
_cell.length_b   1.000
_cell.length_c   1.000
_cell.angle_alpha   90.00
_cell.angle_beta   90.00
_cell.angle_gamma   90.00
#
_symmetry.space_group_name_H-M   'P 1'
#
loop_
_entity.id
_entity.type
_entity.pdbx_description
1 polymer ?
#
loop_
_entity_poly.entity_id
_entity_poly.type
_entity_poly.pdbx_seq_one_letter_code
_entity_poly.pdbx_strand_id
1 'polypeptide(L)'
;MRNKFFNFIALVFFLSFQASGQPEQGKDYQLIPPDLIEGQSITEVFGYWCNACFSFESTVQKMREQRADVNIVQIPAGNEVYARLYYTIIALDLGEEAHLNVYKDIQLLRKNLSSTNDVLEFAKRHGYDDTKFMNVYNSFGI
;
A
#
# COMPACT_ATOMS: atom_id res chain seq x y z
N MET A 1 -1.60 21.66 -53.81
CA MET A 1 -1.42 20.24 -53.43
C MET A 1 -0.76 20.02 -52.09
N ARG A 2 -0.21 21.06 -51.43
CA ARG A 2 0.61 20.94 -50.18
C ARG A 2 -0.22 20.79 -48.92
N ASN A 3 -1.48 21.25 -48.89
CA ASN A 3 -2.31 21.24 -47.66
C ASN A 3 -3.07 19.90 -47.43
N LYS A 4 -3.24 19.05 -48.43
CA LYS A 4 -3.94 17.76 -48.28
C LYS A 4 -3.02 16.68 -47.61
N PHE A 5 -1.73 16.78 -47.81
CA PHE A 5 -0.76 15.84 -47.24
C PHE A 5 -0.55 16.10 -45.71
N PHE A 6 -0.59 17.36 -45.31
CA PHE A 6 -0.42 17.74 -43.90
C PHE A 6 -1.60 17.29 -43.02
N ASN A 7 -2.83 17.39 -43.58
CA ASN A 7 -4.02 16.94 -42.87
C ASN A 7 -4.10 15.40 -42.73
N PHE A 8 -3.52 14.64 -43.66
CA PHE A 8 -3.51 13.18 -43.60
C PHE A 8 -2.53 12.68 -42.54
N ILE A 9 -1.37 13.31 -42.39
CA ILE A 9 -0.37 12.99 -41.35
C ILE A 9 -0.92 13.32 -39.94
N ALA A 10 -1.60 14.44 -39.78
CA ALA A 10 -2.22 14.81 -38.51
C ALA A 10 -3.34 13.83 -38.08
N LEU A 11 -4.11 13.30 -39.03
CA LEU A 11 -5.18 12.34 -38.74
C LEU A 11 -4.63 10.98 -38.31
N VAL A 12 -3.51 10.54 -38.87
CA VAL A 12 -2.86 9.27 -38.50
C VAL A 12 -2.21 9.36 -37.10
N PHE A 13 -1.74 10.53 -36.69
CA PHE A 13 -1.14 10.74 -35.36
C PHE A 13 -2.19 10.73 -34.22
N PHE A 14 -3.46 11.09 -34.51
CA PHE A 14 -4.54 11.06 -33.52
C PHE A 14 -5.12 9.66 -33.28
N LEU A 15 -4.92 8.72 -34.18
CA LEU A 15 -5.45 7.35 -34.08
C LEU A 15 -4.57 6.41 -33.25
N SER A 16 -3.37 6.81 -32.88
CA SER A 16 -2.40 5.96 -32.17
C SER A 16 -2.45 6.07 -30.63
N PHE A 17 -3.40 6.78 -30.04
CA PHE A 17 -3.39 7.07 -28.60
C PHE A 17 -4.50 6.39 -27.79
N GLN A 18 -5.07 5.28 -28.27
CA GLN A 18 -6.07 4.53 -27.51
C GLN A 18 -5.71 3.03 -27.39
N ALA A 19 -4.51 2.75 -26.86
CA ALA A 19 -4.23 1.42 -26.35
C ALA A 19 -4.21 1.44 -24.82
N SER A 20 -5.29 1.90 -24.20
CA SER A 20 -5.60 1.56 -22.81
C SER A 20 -6.15 0.15 -22.82
N GLY A 21 -5.30 -0.86 -22.71
CA GLY A 21 -5.74 -2.22 -22.49
C GLY A 21 -6.63 -2.26 -21.26
N GLN A 22 -7.92 -2.55 -21.42
CA GLN A 22 -8.80 -2.80 -20.28
C GLN A 22 -8.37 -4.12 -19.63
N PRO A 23 -8.37 -4.19 -18.29
CA PRO A 23 -8.07 -5.44 -17.60
C PRO A 23 -8.99 -6.58 -18.04
N GLU A 24 -8.42 -7.75 -18.29
CA GLU A 24 -9.10 -8.95 -18.80
C GLU A 24 -9.35 -9.94 -17.65
N GLN A 25 -10.61 -10.34 -17.48
CA GLN A 25 -10.97 -11.36 -16.50
C GLN A 25 -10.31 -12.70 -16.84
N GLY A 26 -9.74 -13.36 -15.84
CA GLY A 26 -9.03 -14.64 -15.98
C GLY A 26 -7.56 -14.49 -16.37
N LYS A 27 -7.12 -13.27 -16.72
CA LYS A 27 -5.74 -12.94 -17.04
C LYS A 27 -5.17 -11.92 -16.04
N ASP A 28 -5.84 -10.77 -15.92
CA ASP A 28 -5.39 -9.67 -15.07
C ASP A 28 -6.09 -9.67 -13.70
N TYR A 29 -7.28 -10.26 -13.63
CA TYR A 29 -8.03 -10.43 -12.37
C TYR A 29 -8.96 -11.64 -12.42
N GLN A 30 -9.38 -12.10 -11.25
CA GLN A 30 -10.40 -13.14 -11.07
C GLN A 30 -11.55 -12.57 -10.24
N LEU A 31 -12.79 -12.93 -10.61
CA LEU A 31 -13.95 -12.60 -9.79
C LEU A 31 -14.00 -13.49 -8.56
N ILE A 32 -14.19 -12.88 -7.40
CA ILE A 32 -14.46 -13.57 -6.15
C ILE A 32 -15.99 -13.82 -6.08
N PRO A 33 -16.44 -15.03 -5.71
CA PRO A 33 -17.85 -15.30 -5.51
C PRO A 33 -18.50 -14.30 -4.55
N PRO A 34 -19.70 -13.77 -4.88
CA PRO A 34 -20.36 -12.73 -4.07
C PRO A 34 -20.62 -13.11 -2.62
N ASP A 35 -20.81 -14.39 -2.33
CA ASP A 35 -21.01 -14.95 -1.00
C ASP A 35 -19.76 -14.92 -0.10
N LEU A 36 -18.59 -14.64 -0.70
CA LEU A 36 -17.34 -14.46 0.04
C LEU A 36 -16.99 -12.98 0.29
N ILE A 37 -17.87 -12.05 -0.12
CA ILE A 37 -17.64 -10.60 -0.01
C ILE A 37 -18.67 -10.02 0.95
N GLU A 38 -18.23 -9.55 2.11
CA GLU A 38 -19.06 -8.78 3.04
C GLU A 38 -18.91 -7.28 2.75
N GLY A 39 -19.96 -6.66 2.22
CA GLY A 39 -20.04 -5.23 1.97
C GLY A 39 -19.12 -4.73 0.83
N GLN A 40 -18.96 -3.40 0.76
CA GLN A 40 -18.00 -2.77 -0.16
C GLN A 40 -16.65 -2.62 0.54
N SER A 41 -15.76 -3.57 0.32
CA SER A 41 -14.42 -3.55 0.89
C SER A 41 -13.35 -3.83 -0.16
N ILE A 42 -12.19 -3.20 0.03
CA ILE A 42 -10.97 -3.51 -0.70
C ILE A 42 -9.98 -4.04 0.32
N THR A 43 -9.44 -5.23 0.07
CA THR A 43 -8.38 -5.79 0.91
C THR A 43 -7.06 -5.73 0.14
N GLU A 44 -6.11 -5.00 0.69
CA GLU A 44 -4.73 -4.97 0.21
C GLU A 44 -3.89 -5.90 1.09
N VAL A 45 -3.21 -6.85 0.46
CA VAL A 45 -2.15 -7.62 1.11
C VAL A 45 -0.82 -6.97 0.74
N PHE A 46 -0.13 -6.39 1.71
CA PHE A 46 1.09 -5.62 1.48
C PHE A 46 2.30 -6.18 2.22
N GLY A 47 3.50 -5.74 1.83
CA GLY A 47 4.73 -6.06 2.55
C GLY A 47 5.64 -4.84 2.67
N TYR A 48 6.19 -4.59 3.85
CA TYR A 48 7.09 -3.45 4.06
C TYR A 48 8.39 -3.51 3.23
N TRP A 49 8.78 -4.70 2.76
CA TRP A 49 9.90 -4.89 1.82
C TRP A 49 9.49 -4.66 0.35
N CYS A 50 8.20 -4.58 0.06
CA CYS A 50 7.66 -4.47 -1.28
C CYS A 50 7.72 -3.03 -1.78
N ASN A 51 8.59 -2.73 -2.71
CA ASN A 51 8.72 -1.38 -3.28
C ASN A 51 7.47 -0.94 -4.04
N ALA A 52 6.77 -1.86 -4.72
CA ALA A 52 5.51 -1.57 -5.40
C ALA A 52 4.42 -1.20 -4.39
N CYS A 53 4.34 -1.91 -3.25
CA CYS A 53 3.40 -1.58 -2.18
C CYS A 53 3.68 -0.18 -1.61
N PHE A 54 4.94 0.14 -1.33
CA PHE A 54 5.30 1.48 -0.88
C PHE A 54 4.90 2.58 -1.87
N SER A 55 5.09 2.35 -3.16
CA SER A 55 4.66 3.29 -4.21
C SER A 55 3.13 3.40 -4.29
N PHE A 56 2.41 2.34 -3.97
CA PHE A 56 0.95 2.27 -4.04
C PHE A 56 0.26 2.98 -2.86
N GLU A 57 0.93 3.18 -1.72
CA GLU A 57 0.38 3.85 -0.53
C GLU A 57 -0.26 5.21 -0.84
N SER A 58 0.36 6.00 -1.71
CA SER A 58 -0.23 7.28 -2.14
C SER A 58 -1.57 7.13 -2.85
N THR A 59 -1.80 6.00 -3.49
CA THR A 59 -3.09 5.64 -4.13
C THR A 59 -4.10 5.22 -3.08
N VAL A 60 -3.68 4.41 -2.11
CA VAL A 60 -4.53 3.97 -0.98
C VAL A 60 -5.04 5.19 -0.21
N GLN A 61 -4.16 6.16 0.10
CA GLN A 61 -4.55 7.41 0.76
C GLN A 61 -5.61 8.18 -0.03
N LYS A 62 -5.38 8.39 -1.33
CA LYS A 62 -6.36 9.06 -2.19
C LYS A 62 -7.70 8.31 -2.25
N MET A 63 -7.66 6.99 -2.28
CA MET A 63 -8.87 6.18 -2.28
C MET A 63 -9.65 6.37 -0.97
N ARG A 64 -9.01 6.39 0.19
CA ARG A 64 -9.64 6.66 1.49
C ARG A 64 -10.29 8.05 1.53
N GLU A 65 -9.62 9.05 0.97
CA GLU A 65 -10.14 10.42 0.91
C GLU A 65 -11.34 10.56 -0.04
N GLN A 66 -11.29 9.89 -1.20
CA GLN A 66 -12.29 10.04 -2.27
C GLN A 66 -13.47 9.07 -2.14
N ARG A 67 -13.30 7.96 -1.44
CA ARG A 67 -14.26 6.86 -1.33
C ARG A 67 -14.43 6.44 0.13
N ALA A 68 -14.94 7.37 0.95
CA ALA A 68 -15.25 7.10 2.36
C ALA A 68 -16.35 6.03 2.54
N ASP A 69 -17.07 5.69 1.46
CA ASP A 69 -18.07 4.62 1.38
C ASP A 69 -17.43 3.22 1.24
N VAL A 70 -16.14 3.13 0.92
CA VAL A 70 -15.42 1.88 0.73
C VAL A 70 -14.49 1.61 1.91
N ASN A 71 -14.66 0.46 2.55
CA ASN A 71 -13.74 0.03 3.60
C ASN A 71 -12.45 -0.52 2.98
N ILE A 72 -11.30 0.10 3.30
CA ILE A 72 -9.99 -0.37 2.85
C ILE A 72 -9.28 -1.03 4.02
N VAL A 73 -9.10 -2.33 3.91
CA VAL A 73 -8.42 -3.19 4.90
C VAL A 73 -7.02 -3.51 4.38
N GLN A 74 -6.00 -3.24 5.18
CA GLN A 74 -4.62 -3.60 4.85
C GLN A 74 -4.20 -4.78 5.73
N ILE A 75 -3.59 -5.80 5.12
CA ILE A 75 -3.10 -7.01 5.78
C ILE A 75 -1.60 -7.14 5.52
N PRO A 76 -0.77 -7.10 6.57
CA PRO A 76 0.67 -7.25 6.39
C PRO A 76 1.03 -8.70 6.04
N ALA A 77 1.77 -8.87 4.95
CA ALA A 77 2.41 -10.13 4.59
C ALA A 77 3.84 -10.18 5.14
N GLY A 78 4.45 -11.37 5.15
CA GLY A 78 5.85 -11.60 5.49
C GLY A 78 6.05 -12.20 6.87
N ASN A 79 7.04 -11.70 7.58
CA ASN A 79 7.40 -12.26 8.88
C ASN A 79 6.58 -11.63 10.02
N GLU A 80 6.62 -12.30 11.15
CA GLU A 80 5.97 -11.93 12.38
C GLU A 80 6.32 -10.51 12.87
N VAL A 81 7.55 -10.08 12.71
CA VAL A 81 8.02 -8.75 13.14
C VAL A 81 7.23 -7.65 12.43
N TYR A 82 7.02 -7.78 11.13
CA TYR A 82 6.26 -6.80 10.34
C TYR A 82 4.77 -6.81 10.67
N ALA A 83 4.20 -7.99 10.88
CA ALA A 83 2.80 -8.11 11.27
C ALA A 83 2.55 -7.48 12.64
N ARG A 84 3.35 -7.83 13.64
CA ARG A 84 3.27 -7.24 14.98
C ARG A 84 3.48 -5.72 14.95
N LEU A 85 4.46 -5.24 14.19
CA LEU A 85 4.73 -3.81 14.05
C LEU A 85 3.53 -3.07 13.46
N TYR A 86 2.93 -3.58 12.38
CA TYR A 86 1.74 -3.00 11.78
C TYR A 86 0.57 -2.94 12.77
N TYR A 87 0.24 -4.05 13.42
CA TYR A 87 -0.86 -4.09 14.38
C TYR A 87 -0.57 -3.28 15.65
N THR A 88 0.69 -3.09 16.03
CA THR A 88 1.08 -2.15 17.10
C THR A 88 0.73 -0.72 16.73
N ILE A 89 1.06 -0.31 15.50
CA ILE A 89 0.72 1.03 14.96
C ILE A 89 -0.80 1.25 15.00
N ILE A 90 -1.58 0.26 14.56
CA ILE A 90 -3.04 0.32 14.59
C ILE A 90 -3.57 0.37 16.03
N ALA A 91 -3.11 -0.52 16.91
CA ALA A 91 -3.58 -0.60 18.29
C ALA A 91 -3.26 0.66 19.14
N LEU A 92 -2.19 1.37 18.77
CA LEU A 92 -1.78 2.63 19.40
C LEU A 92 -2.38 3.87 18.72
N ASP A 93 -3.16 3.70 17.65
CA ASP A 93 -3.75 4.77 16.85
C ASP A 93 -2.69 5.82 16.39
N LEU A 94 -1.54 5.33 15.96
CA LEU A 94 -0.43 6.19 15.51
C LEU A 94 -0.63 6.74 14.09
N GLY A 95 -1.66 6.27 13.41
CA GLY A 95 -2.07 6.75 12.10
C GLY A 95 -1.16 6.33 10.96
N GLU A 96 -1.50 6.86 9.80
CA GLU A 96 -0.86 6.56 8.52
C GLU A 96 0.60 6.98 8.45
N GLU A 97 0.95 8.07 9.12
CA GLU A 97 2.34 8.55 9.14
C GLU A 97 3.28 7.51 9.75
N ALA A 98 2.86 6.84 10.84
CA ALA A 98 3.66 5.79 11.46
C ALA A 98 3.83 4.58 10.53
N HIS A 99 2.78 4.20 9.81
CA HIS A 99 2.85 3.16 8.79
C HIS A 99 3.84 3.52 7.67
N LEU A 100 3.75 4.73 7.12
CA LEU A 100 4.70 5.22 6.11
C LEU A 100 6.13 5.33 6.62
N ASN A 101 6.34 5.62 7.90
CA ASN A 101 7.67 5.68 8.48
C ASN A 101 8.36 4.31 8.49
N VAL A 102 7.61 3.21 8.67
CA VAL A 102 8.17 1.85 8.50
C VAL A 102 8.66 1.63 7.07
N TYR A 103 7.87 1.98 6.07
CA TYR A 103 8.29 1.89 4.68
C TYR A 103 9.54 2.73 4.40
N LYS A 104 9.56 3.99 4.85
CA LYS A 104 10.72 4.89 4.65
C LYS A 104 11.98 4.33 5.28
N ASP A 105 11.89 3.82 6.51
CA ASP A 105 13.03 3.22 7.19
C ASP A 105 13.60 2.04 6.40
N ILE A 106 12.75 1.13 5.93
CA ILE A 106 13.19 -0.06 5.19
C ILE A 106 13.63 0.30 3.77
N GLN A 107 12.79 1.04 3.02
CA GLN A 107 12.98 1.24 1.58
C GLN A 107 13.98 2.34 1.26
N LEU A 108 13.95 3.45 2.01
CA LEU A 108 14.77 4.61 1.73
C LEU A 108 16.04 4.66 2.60
N LEU A 109 15.89 4.43 3.90
CA LEU A 109 17.00 4.52 4.85
C LEU A 109 17.77 3.21 5.02
N ARG A 110 17.28 2.13 4.39
CA ARG A 110 17.88 0.79 4.44
C ARG A 110 18.11 0.27 5.87
N LYS A 111 17.21 0.67 6.78
CA LYS A 111 17.26 0.19 8.16
C LYS A 111 16.77 -1.26 8.22
N ASN A 112 17.43 -2.02 9.09
CA ASN A 112 16.92 -3.36 9.39
C ASN A 112 15.77 -3.24 10.40
N LEU A 113 14.68 -3.97 10.17
CA LEU A 113 13.53 -4.12 11.06
C LEU A 113 13.16 -5.60 11.15
N SER A 114 14.12 -6.44 11.51
CA SER A 114 13.97 -7.91 11.53
C SER A 114 13.97 -8.51 12.93
N SER A 115 14.17 -7.70 13.96
CA SER A 115 14.21 -8.13 15.36
C SER A 115 13.43 -7.19 16.27
N THR A 116 13.08 -7.67 17.48
CA THR A 116 12.44 -6.85 18.51
C THR A 116 13.29 -5.63 18.88
N ASN A 117 14.62 -5.75 18.88
CA ASN A 117 15.51 -4.62 19.16
C ASN A 117 15.45 -3.56 18.04
N ASP A 118 15.35 -3.98 16.78
CA ASP A 118 15.21 -3.04 15.65
C ASP A 118 13.88 -2.27 15.76
N VAL A 119 12.82 -2.92 16.24
CA VAL A 119 11.51 -2.29 16.49
C VAL A 119 11.58 -1.27 17.63
N LEU A 120 12.32 -1.57 18.72
CA LEU A 120 12.57 -0.62 19.79
C LEU A 120 13.31 0.62 19.26
N GLU A 121 14.34 0.42 18.47
CA GLU A 121 15.09 1.53 17.85
C GLU A 121 14.26 2.32 16.83
N PHE A 122 13.31 1.68 16.15
CA PHE A 122 12.31 2.36 15.33
C PHE A 122 11.42 3.26 16.18
N ALA A 123 10.87 2.76 17.29
CA ALA A 123 10.01 3.54 18.18
C ALA A 123 10.74 4.78 18.72
N LYS A 124 11.97 4.63 19.19
CA LYS A 124 12.80 5.73 19.68
C LYS A 124 13.10 6.77 18.60
N ARG A 125 13.49 6.31 17.40
CA ARG A 125 13.86 7.19 16.27
C ARG A 125 12.71 8.09 15.82
N HIS A 126 11.49 7.57 15.89
CA HIS A 126 10.29 8.31 15.51
C HIS A 126 9.59 9.00 16.68
N GLY A 127 10.19 8.99 17.88
CA GLY A 127 9.69 9.71 19.05
C GLY A 127 8.43 9.12 19.68
N TYR A 128 8.13 7.82 19.42
CA TYR A 128 7.05 7.14 20.10
C TYR A 128 7.45 6.79 21.54
N ASP A 129 6.47 6.73 22.44
CA ASP A 129 6.69 6.22 23.79
C ASP A 129 7.14 4.75 23.68
N ASP A 130 8.42 4.53 23.85
CA ASP A 130 9.06 3.23 23.61
C ASP A 130 8.53 2.14 24.56
N THR A 131 8.26 2.50 25.80
CA THR A 131 7.70 1.57 26.79
C THR A 131 6.29 1.13 26.39
N LYS A 132 5.42 2.08 26.07
CA LYS A 132 4.04 1.80 25.64
C LYS A 132 4.04 1.03 24.33
N PHE A 133 4.88 1.43 23.37
CA PHE A 133 5.03 0.79 22.06
C PHE A 133 5.43 -0.68 22.21
N MET A 134 6.48 -0.95 22.97
CA MET A 134 6.99 -2.31 23.15
C MET A 134 6.08 -3.19 24.00
N ASN A 135 5.33 -2.62 24.94
CA ASN A 135 4.29 -3.37 25.67
C ASN A 135 3.21 -3.89 24.73
N VAL A 136 2.72 -3.04 23.81
CA VAL A 136 1.72 -3.45 22.82
C VAL A 136 2.34 -4.44 21.82
N TYR A 137 3.51 -4.14 21.28
CA TYR A 137 4.21 -5.02 20.34
C TYR A 137 4.40 -6.45 20.87
N ASN A 138 4.76 -6.57 22.16
CA ASN A 138 4.97 -7.86 22.81
C ASN A 138 3.67 -8.54 23.29
N SER A 139 2.53 -7.84 23.27
CA SER A 139 1.25 -8.41 23.67
C SER A 139 0.58 -9.27 22.61
N PHE A 140 0.96 -9.12 21.34
CA PHE A 140 0.45 -9.98 20.29
C PHE A 140 1.02 -11.39 20.47
N GLY A 141 0.20 -12.28 21.03
CA GLY A 141 0.46 -13.71 21.06
C GLY A 141 0.36 -14.28 19.65
N ILE A 142 1.26 -15.16 19.32
CA ILE A 142 1.20 -16.00 18.10
C ILE A 142 0.87 -17.41 18.54
#